data_c8e7e755281b7b403341ddd24d4e35c4
#
_entry.id   c8e7e755281b7b403341ddd24d4e35c4
#
_cell.length_a   1.000
_cell.length_b   1.000
_cell.length_c   1.000
_cell.angle_alpha   90.00
_cell.angle_beta   90.00
_cell.angle_gamma   90.00
#
_symmetry.space_group_name_H-M   'P 1'
#
loop_
_entity.id
_entity.type
_entity.pdbx_description
1 polymer ?
#
loop_
_entity_poly.entity_id
_entity_poly.type
_entity_poly.pdbx_seq_one_letter_code
_entity_poly.pdbx_strand_id
1 'polypeptide(L)'
;MIGRLNHVAIAVPDLAAAAEQYRETLGAEVGDPVDEEEHGVTVIFIELPNTKIELLHPLGLNSPIQGFLDKNPNGGIHHICYEVADIKKARDQLLSSGARVLGEAEPKIGAHGKPVIFLHPKDFNGT
;
A
#
# COMPACT_ATOMS: atom_id res chain seq x y z
N MET A 1 -12.33 14.00 7.59
CA MET A 1 -12.53 12.92 6.63
C MET A 1 -11.65 11.69 6.93
N ILE A 2 -10.32 11.83 6.92
CA ILE A 2 -9.45 10.71 7.27
C ILE A 2 -9.50 10.38 8.75
N GLY A 3 -9.50 9.09 9.05
CA GLY A 3 -9.50 8.54 10.40
C GLY A 3 -8.15 7.94 10.77
N ARG A 4 -8.17 6.68 11.17
CA ARG A 4 -6.96 5.98 11.63
C ARG A 4 -5.99 5.71 10.48
N LEU A 5 -4.71 5.64 10.81
CA LEU A 5 -3.70 5.08 9.93
C LEU A 5 -3.88 3.56 9.87
N ASN A 6 -4.23 3.03 8.71
CA ASN A 6 -4.40 1.59 8.53
C ASN A 6 -3.04 0.89 8.37
N HIS A 7 -2.21 1.39 7.45
CA HIS A 7 -0.87 0.84 7.26
C HIS A 7 0.06 1.80 6.52
N VAL A 8 1.35 1.52 6.59
CA VAL A 8 2.40 2.09 5.76
C VAL A 8 2.93 0.98 4.87
N ALA A 9 2.92 1.20 3.56
CA ALA A 9 3.36 0.21 2.59
C ALA A 9 4.76 0.54 2.07
N ILE A 10 5.63 -0.47 2.12
CA ILE A 10 7.03 -0.38 1.70
C ILE A 10 7.25 -1.37 0.56
N ALA A 11 7.61 -0.86 -0.61
CA ALA A 11 8.03 -1.70 -1.72
C ALA A 11 9.45 -2.18 -1.51
N VAL A 12 9.67 -3.48 -1.67
CA VAL A 12 10.96 -4.11 -1.41
C VAL A 12 11.42 -4.95 -2.60
N PRO A 13 12.73 -4.94 -2.91
CA PRO A 13 13.26 -5.72 -4.05
C PRO A 13 13.33 -7.23 -3.77
N ASP A 14 13.35 -7.64 -2.52
CA ASP A 14 13.39 -9.04 -2.09
C ASP A 14 12.48 -9.19 -0.86
N LEU A 15 11.31 -9.79 -1.07
CA LEU A 15 10.30 -9.90 -0.03
C LEU A 15 10.74 -10.79 1.13
N ALA A 16 11.36 -11.93 0.82
CA ALA A 16 11.81 -12.87 1.85
C ALA A 16 12.92 -12.26 2.71
N ALA A 17 13.87 -11.58 2.10
CA ALA A 17 14.96 -10.91 2.81
C ALA A 17 14.43 -9.77 3.68
N ALA A 18 13.47 -8.98 3.19
CA ALA A 18 12.84 -7.93 3.95
C ALA A 18 12.07 -8.48 5.16
N ALA A 19 11.31 -9.55 4.97
CA ALA A 19 10.57 -10.22 6.05
C ALA A 19 11.51 -10.72 7.15
N GLU A 20 12.62 -11.35 6.76
CA GLU A 20 13.62 -11.83 7.71
C GLU A 20 14.27 -10.67 8.48
N GLN A 21 14.57 -9.57 7.81
CA GLN A 21 15.14 -8.38 8.45
C GLN A 21 14.21 -7.83 9.53
N TYR A 22 12.92 -7.72 9.24
CA TYR A 22 11.94 -7.28 10.23
C TYR A 22 11.82 -8.25 11.40
N ARG A 23 11.86 -9.56 11.11
CA ARG A 23 11.76 -10.60 12.14
C ARG A 23 13.00 -10.65 13.02
N GLU A 24 14.16 -10.75 12.42
CA GLU A 24 15.43 -11.01 13.14
C GLU A 24 16.07 -9.72 13.68
N THR A 25 16.07 -8.64 12.91
CA THR A 25 16.72 -7.40 13.29
C THR A 25 15.82 -6.49 14.12
N LEU A 26 14.54 -6.40 13.74
CA LEU A 26 13.59 -5.51 14.42
C LEU A 26 12.67 -6.22 15.41
N GLY A 27 12.75 -7.54 15.50
CA GLY A 27 11.97 -8.32 16.47
C GLY A 27 10.46 -8.28 16.23
N ALA A 28 10.03 -8.07 14.99
CA ALA A 28 8.62 -7.93 14.65
C ALA A 28 7.94 -9.27 14.43
N GLU A 29 6.63 -9.30 14.64
CA GLU A 29 5.78 -10.41 14.22
C GLU A 29 5.44 -10.24 12.74
N VAL A 30 5.93 -11.15 11.91
CA VAL A 30 5.81 -11.09 10.46
C VAL A 30 4.84 -12.16 9.99
N GLY A 31 3.82 -11.75 9.25
CA GLY A 31 2.83 -12.65 8.66
C GLY A 31 3.37 -13.45 7.48
N ASP A 32 2.52 -14.29 6.92
CA ASP A 32 2.83 -15.09 5.74
C ASP A 32 2.63 -14.28 4.45
N PRO A 33 3.39 -14.60 3.37
CA PRO A 33 3.16 -13.99 2.06
C PRO A 33 1.77 -14.31 1.51
N VAL A 34 1.12 -13.31 0.95
CA VAL A 34 -0.18 -13.45 0.28
C VAL A 34 -0.10 -12.84 -1.11
N ASP A 35 -0.46 -13.61 -2.12
CA ASP A 35 -0.53 -13.13 -3.50
C ASP A 35 -1.85 -12.39 -3.73
N GLU A 36 -1.73 -11.14 -4.18
CA GLU A 36 -2.83 -10.27 -4.58
C GLU A 36 -2.77 -10.09 -6.10
N GLU A 37 -3.25 -11.08 -6.84
CA GLU A 37 -3.11 -11.11 -8.30
C GLU A 37 -3.78 -9.92 -8.98
N GLU A 38 -4.94 -9.49 -8.49
CA GLU A 38 -5.66 -8.34 -9.03
C GLU A 38 -4.87 -7.03 -8.92
N HIS A 39 -4.00 -6.94 -7.91
CA HIS A 39 -3.15 -5.76 -7.68
C HIS A 39 -1.72 -5.95 -8.19
N GLY A 40 -1.38 -7.15 -8.68
CA GLY A 40 -0.05 -7.44 -9.22
C GLY A 40 1.05 -7.40 -8.17
N VAL A 41 0.76 -7.78 -6.94
CA VAL A 41 1.72 -7.76 -5.82
C VAL A 41 1.60 -9.00 -4.96
N THR A 42 2.72 -9.37 -4.34
CA THR A 42 2.76 -10.26 -3.19
C THR A 42 3.02 -9.41 -1.96
N VAL A 43 2.24 -9.61 -0.91
CA VAL A 43 2.30 -8.79 0.29
C VAL A 43 2.62 -9.62 1.53
N ILE A 44 3.27 -8.98 2.49
CA ILE A 44 3.45 -9.49 3.85
C ILE A 44 3.03 -8.37 4.81
N PHE A 45 2.14 -8.68 5.76
CA PHE A 45 1.78 -7.74 6.80
C PHE A 45 2.58 -7.99 8.08
N ILE A 46 2.99 -6.90 8.70
CA ILE A 46 3.68 -6.86 9.98
C ILE A 46 2.79 -6.08 10.94
N GLU A 47 2.28 -6.75 11.96
CA GLU A 47 1.40 -6.12 12.95
C GLU A 47 2.23 -5.36 13.99
N LEU A 48 1.89 -4.09 14.20
CA LEU A 48 2.43 -3.26 15.26
C LEU A 48 1.30 -2.93 16.26
N PRO A 49 1.62 -2.50 17.48
CA PRO A 49 0.59 -2.14 18.46
C PRO A 49 -0.39 -1.04 18.00
N ASN A 50 0.06 -0.16 17.11
CA ASN A 50 -0.71 1.03 16.69
C ASN A 50 -1.08 1.05 15.20
N THR A 51 -0.48 0.21 14.37
CA THR A 51 -0.75 0.14 12.93
C THR A 51 -0.14 -1.13 12.33
N LYS A 52 -0.01 -1.16 11.01
CA LYS A 52 0.64 -2.26 10.27
C LYS A 52 1.66 -1.70 9.29
N ILE A 53 2.67 -2.50 9.01
CA ILE A 53 3.56 -2.32 7.86
C ILE A 53 3.15 -3.36 6.81
N GLU A 54 3.02 -2.93 5.56
CA GLU A 54 2.79 -3.81 4.43
C GLU A 54 4.06 -3.85 3.58
N LEU A 55 4.70 -4.99 3.47
CA LEU A 55 5.79 -5.19 2.54
C LEU A 55 5.22 -5.62 1.20
N LEU A 56 5.61 -4.96 0.11
CA LEU A 56 5.12 -5.20 -1.25
C LEU A 56 6.25 -5.63 -2.17
N HIS A 57 5.98 -6.64 -2.99
CA HIS A 57 6.87 -7.03 -4.07
C HIS A 57 6.06 -7.31 -5.34
N PRO A 58 6.59 -7.00 -6.54
CA PRO A 58 5.87 -7.26 -7.78
C PRO A 58 5.49 -8.72 -7.96
N LEU A 59 4.26 -8.96 -8.42
CA LEU A 59 3.76 -10.26 -8.84
C LEU A 59 3.37 -10.16 -10.31
N GLY A 60 3.96 -11.02 -11.13
CA GLY A 60 3.72 -11.03 -12.57
C GLY A 60 4.53 -9.97 -13.33
N LEU A 61 4.31 -9.94 -14.66
CA LEU A 61 5.12 -9.11 -15.57
C LEU A 61 4.67 -7.65 -15.65
N ASN A 62 3.44 -7.35 -15.26
CA ASN A 62 2.83 -6.02 -15.40
C ASN A 62 2.47 -5.40 -14.05
N SER A 63 3.28 -5.66 -13.04
CA SER A 63 3.03 -5.11 -11.71
C SER A 63 3.19 -3.59 -11.68
N PRO A 64 2.24 -2.85 -11.08
CA PRO A 64 2.38 -1.39 -10.91
C PRO A 64 3.54 -1.00 -9.98
N ILE A 65 4.02 -1.93 -9.15
CA ILE A 65 5.14 -1.69 -8.23
C ILE A 65 6.50 -1.77 -8.94
N GLN A 66 6.58 -2.42 -10.09
CA GLN A 66 7.85 -2.60 -10.81
C GLN A 66 8.47 -1.24 -11.19
N GLY A 67 7.68 -0.31 -11.71
CA GLY A 67 8.17 1.02 -12.05
C GLY A 67 8.71 1.79 -10.86
N PHE A 68 8.10 1.63 -9.69
CA PHE A 68 8.59 2.23 -8.46
C PHE A 68 9.96 1.65 -8.06
N LEU A 69 10.11 0.34 -8.10
CA LEU A 69 11.39 -0.33 -7.77
C LEU A 69 12.48 -0.05 -8.79
N ASP A 70 12.14 0.14 -10.06
CA ASP A 70 13.11 0.53 -11.09
C ASP A 70 13.74 1.89 -10.76
N LYS A 71 12.98 2.80 -10.19
CA LYS A 71 13.46 4.12 -9.74
C LYS A 71 14.05 4.09 -8.34
N ASN A 72 13.67 3.11 -7.54
CA ASN A 72 14.10 2.96 -6.14
C ASN A 72 14.57 1.52 -5.91
N PRO A 73 15.74 1.15 -6.44
CA PRO A 73 16.19 -0.25 -6.46
C PRO A 73 16.43 -0.85 -5.08
N ASN A 74 16.59 -0.03 -4.06
CA ASN A 74 16.73 -0.48 -2.66
C ASN A 74 15.40 -0.51 -1.92
N GLY A 75 14.29 -0.21 -2.61
CA GLY A 75 12.97 -0.10 -2.00
C GLY A 75 12.68 1.29 -1.44
N GLY A 76 11.54 1.41 -0.78
CA GLY A 76 11.10 2.65 -0.15
C GLY A 76 9.63 2.65 0.17
N ILE A 77 9.18 3.66 0.91
CA ILE A 77 7.74 3.83 1.19
C ILE A 77 7.01 4.12 -0.12
N HIS A 78 6.04 3.27 -0.42
CA HIS A 78 5.23 3.40 -1.63
C HIS A 78 3.94 4.18 -1.35
N HIS A 79 3.24 3.85 -0.28
CA HIS A 79 2.02 4.56 0.09
C HIS A 79 1.70 4.48 1.58
N ILE A 80 0.80 5.34 2.00
CA ILE A 80 0.23 5.36 3.34
C ILE A 80 -1.28 5.20 3.18
N CYS A 81 -1.88 4.29 3.93
CA CYS A 81 -3.30 4.02 3.87
C CYS A 81 -4.02 4.58 5.09
N TYR A 82 -4.98 5.45 4.85
CA TYR A 82 -5.86 6.01 5.88
C TYR A 82 -7.25 5.38 5.79
N GLU A 83 -7.88 5.19 6.93
CA GLU A 83 -9.27 4.74 6.99
C GLU A 83 -10.23 5.92 6.85
N VAL A 84 -11.35 5.68 6.18
CA VAL A 84 -12.46 6.63 6.08
C VAL A 84 -13.77 5.93 6.43
N ALA A 85 -14.76 6.67 6.90
CA ALA A 85 -16.05 6.10 7.26
C ALA A 85 -16.86 5.65 6.04
N ASP A 86 -16.77 6.39 4.94
CA ASP A 86 -17.50 6.14 3.70
C ASP A 86 -16.60 6.47 2.51
N ILE A 87 -16.15 5.44 1.80
CA ILE A 87 -15.19 5.59 0.69
C ILE A 87 -15.75 6.39 -0.47
N LYS A 88 -17.04 6.27 -0.75
CA LYS A 88 -17.68 7.00 -1.86
C LYS A 88 -17.80 8.49 -1.55
N LYS A 89 -18.19 8.83 -0.33
CA LYS A 89 -18.22 10.22 0.13
C LYS A 89 -16.83 10.83 0.15
N ALA A 90 -15.84 10.08 0.64
CA ALA A 90 -14.44 10.53 0.64
C ALA A 90 -13.95 10.79 -0.78
N ARG A 91 -14.20 9.87 -1.72
CA ARG A 91 -13.87 10.05 -3.14
C ARG A 91 -14.50 11.34 -3.70
N ASP A 92 -15.79 11.53 -3.50
CA ASP A 92 -16.51 12.68 -4.04
C ASP A 92 -15.96 14.00 -3.46
N GLN A 93 -15.65 14.03 -2.18
CA GLN A 93 -15.04 15.18 -1.54
C GLN A 93 -13.63 15.48 -2.07
N LEU A 94 -12.82 14.45 -2.27
CA LEU A 94 -11.47 14.58 -2.84
C LEU A 94 -11.52 15.13 -4.27
N LEU A 95 -12.41 14.59 -5.10
CA LEU A 95 -12.60 15.07 -6.48
C LEU A 95 -13.06 16.53 -6.49
N SER A 96 -14.00 16.90 -5.63
CA SER A 96 -14.48 18.28 -5.49
C SER A 96 -13.37 19.24 -5.05
N SER A 97 -12.39 18.76 -4.31
CA SER A 97 -11.24 19.54 -3.85
C SER A 97 -10.10 19.59 -4.87
N GLY A 98 -10.25 18.97 -6.04
CA GLY A 98 -9.26 18.96 -7.11
C GLY A 98 -8.21 17.87 -7.00
N ALA A 99 -8.33 16.95 -6.07
CA ALA A 99 -7.41 15.82 -5.96
C ALA A 99 -7.64 14.80 -7.08
N ARG A 100 -6.56 14.20 -7.58
CA ARG A 100 -6.63 13.15 -8.60
C ARG A 100 -6.76 11.79 -7.95
N VAL A 101 -7.90 11.13 -8.22
CA VAL A 101 -8.12 9.74 -7.83
C VAL A 101 -7.66 8.85 -8.99
N LEU A 102 -6.76 7.91 -8.73
CA LEU A 102 -6.20 7.05 -9.76
C LEU A 102 -7.21 6.03 -10.28
N GLY A 103 -6.98 5.53 -11.50
CA GLY A 103 -7.88 4.62 -12.18
C GLY A 103 -9.17 5.33 -12.59
N GLU A 104 -10.29 4.63 -12.51
CA GLU A 104 -11.61 5.14 -12.88
C GLU A 104 -12.35 5.80 -11.71
N ALA A 105 -11.64 6.10 -10.62
CA ALA A 105 -12.19 6.62 -9.37
C ALA A 105 -13.24 5.70 -8.72
N GLU A 106 -13.32 4.46 -9.16
CA GLU A 106 -14.18 3.44 -8.52
C GLU A 106 -13.38 2.69 -7.46
N PRO A 107 -13.92 2.55 -6.24
CA PRO A 107 -13.26 1.76 -5.19
C PRO A 107 -13.06 0.31 -5.61
N LYS A 108 -11.84 -0.21 -5.38
CA LYS A 108 -11.50 -1.62 -5.60
C LYS A 108 -11.28 -2.29 -4.25
N ILE A 109 -11.49 -3.61 -4.19
CA ILE A 109 -11.26 -4.36 -2.96
C ILE A 109 -9.76 -4.49 -2.72
N GLY A 110 -9.31 -4.02 -1.56
CA GLY A 110 -7.92 -4.11 -1.12
C GLY A 110 -7.60 -5.39 -0.36
N ALA A 111 -6.37 -5.48 0.15
CA ALA A 111 -5.82 -6.66 0.81
C ALA A 111 -6.62 -7.15 2.02
N HIS A 112 -7.37 -6.27 2.69
CA HIS A 112 -8.20 -6.61 3.84
C HIS A 112 -9.67 -6.85 3.48
N GLY A 113 -10.01 -7.02 2.20
CA GLY A 113 -11.37 -7.26 1.74
C GLY A 113 -12.28 -6.04 1.80
N LYS A 114 -11.73 -4.84 1.98
CA LYS A 114 -12.48 -3.58 2.02
C LYS A 114 -12.18 -2.72 0.80
N PRO A 115 -13.12 -1.85 0.39
CA PRO A 115 -12.91 -0.99 -0.76
C PRO A 115 -11.82 0.06 -0.48
N VAL A 116 -10.98 0.29 -1.47
CA VAL A 116 -9.89 1.29 -1.42
C VAL A 116 -9.87 2.13 -2.69
N ILE A 117 -9.34 3.34 -2.58
CA ILE A 117 -8.98 4.19 -3.71
C ILE A 117 -7.55 4.68 -3.51
N PHE A 118 -6.85 4.93 -4.63
CA PHE A 118 -5.52 5.52 -4.60
C PHE A 118 -5.54 6.95 -5.12
N LEU A 119 -4.76 7.81 -4.47
CA LEU A 119 -4.60 9.20 -4.85
C LEU A 119 -3.25 9.40 -5.52
N HIS A 120 -3.18 10.39 -6.42
CA HIS A 120 -1.95 10.67 -7.14
C HIS A 120 -0.89 11.26 -6.19
N PRO A 121 0.33 10.71 -6.15
CA PRO A 121 1.36 11.14 -5.19
C PRO A 121 1.80 12.60 -5.35
N LYS A 122 1.68 13.19 -6.54
CA LYS A 122 1.99 14.61 -6.76
C LYS A 122 1.08 15.55 -5.98
N ASP A 123 -0.12 15.10 -5.61
CA ASP A 123 -1.05 15.91 -4.83
C ASP A 123 -0.82 15.80 -3.31
N PHE A 124 -0.02 14.81 -2.90
CA PHE A 124 0.18 14.47 -1.49
C PHE A 124 1.67 14.30 -1.14
N ASN A 125 2.49 15.22 -1.59
CA ASN A 125 3.92 15.34 -1.23
C ASN A 125 4.76 14.11 -1.62
N GLY A 126 4.44 13.47 -2.71
CA GLY A 126 5.22 12.36 -3.27
C GLY A 126 4.86 10.98 -2.73
N THR A 127 3.81 10.89 -1.93
CA THR A 127 3.35 9.61 -1.36
C THR A 127 1.92 9.34 -1.75
#